data_2184116f336a15b41720de5467be66dd
#
_entry.id   2184116f336a15b41720de5467be66dd
#
_cell.length_a   1.000
_cell.length_b   1.000
_cell.length_c   1.000
_cell.angle_alpha   90.00
_cell.angle_beta   90.00
_cell.angle_gamma   90.00
#
_symmetry.space_group_name_H-M   'P 1'
#
loop_
_entity.id
_entity.type
_entity.pdbx_description
1 polymer ?
#
loop_
_entity_poly.entity_id
_entity_poly.type
_entity_poly.pdbx_seq_one_letter_code
_entity_poly.pdbx_strand_id
1 'polypeptide(L)'
;MKRLILAVVALVAFVDAKAQLSLEEYRTSVMEYSWLLKMRNSQSEEARENVGRAKTGFLPSLSTNGSFGLQFRDVKGVRRWDFSLQPQIIQTLYAGGAVRAAVKTAEMDYDIALCNEAFAMLDVGYAAEHTYWTLSAMEQYLASVRRYVDIIRSLKQLVDARFAEGYIAKGDVLQIDSRLSEALYELSVAEQNYSVAKNNFNILRGVDLATEVQLSQSISDSIPLPARVEFDNVVASRPDFAAADLACGRAEVAVRAARAPYNPQLSVGVGGRWAPYTPNKTGQTEVNGSLFAQVSVPIFHWGERHRVVAAARERQRQSTLALQQLYDDILREEMNGWVNLVDSSAQVEASMRSMVIAGENLEISTYAYNEGVASVLDVLQAQISWLQLYTNTITAQYNYAVAVSDYQRITARPSRY
;
A
#
# COMPACT_ATOMS: atom_id res chain seq x y z
N MET A 1 34.39 42.84 -7.75
CA MET A 1 33.55 42.54 -8.91
C MET A 1 33.86 41.22 -9.63
N LYS A 2 35.13 40.88 -9.95
CA LYS A 2 35.47 39.60 -10.62
C LYS A 2 35.09 38.31 -9.83
N ARG A 3 35.11 38.31 -8.50
CA ARG A 3 34.74 37.16 -7.67
C ARG A 3 33.21 36.97 -7.51
N LEU A 4 32.42 38.03 -7.69
CA LEU A 4 30.96 37.96 -7.70
C LEU A 4 30.42 37.42 -9.02
N ILE A 5 31.08 37.73 -10.13
CA ILE A 5 30.72 37.23 -11.47
C ILE A 5 31.03 35.73 -11.59
N LEU A 6 32.12 35.24 -10.97
CA LEU A 6 32.43 33.80 -10.96
C LEU A 6 31.42 32.98 -10.11
N ALA A 7 30.89 33.55 -9.00
CA ALA A 7 29.86 32.90 -8.19
C ALA A 7 28.50 32.86 -8.90
N VAL A 8 28.14 33.88 -9.68
CA VAL A 8 26.90 33.91 -10.47
C VAL A 8 26.98 32.98 -11.68
N VAL A 9 28.15 32.84 -12.32
CA VAL A 9 28.36 31.88 -13.41
C VAL A 9 28.37 30.43 -12.89
N ALA A 10 28.90 30.18 -11.69
CA ALA A 10 28.81 28.87 -11.06
C ALA A 10 27.36 28.50 -10.61
N LEU A 11 26.51 29.51 -10.27
CA LEU A 11 25.11 29.29 -9.92
C LEU A 11 24.22 29.07 -11.14
N VAL A 12 24.58 29.57 -12.32
CA VAL A 12 23.83 29.38 -13.58
C VAL A 12 24.21 28.06 -14.28
N ALA A 13 25.36 27.45 -13.96
CA ALA A 13 25.77 26.15 -14.48
C ALA A 13 25.12 24.94 -13.79
N PHE A 14 24.23 25.18 -12.80
CA PHE A 14 23.44 24.14 -12.11
C PHE A 14 22.01 23.98 -12.69
N VAL A 15 21.71 24.61 -13.81
CA VAL A 15 20.43 24.47 -14.49
C VAL A 15 20.66 23.59 -15.72
N ASP A 16 20.00 22.43 -15.74
CA ASP A 16 19.85 21.42 -16.79
C ASP A 16 20.83 20.22 -16.86
N ALA A 17 21.36 19.76 -15.75
CA ALA A 17 21.50 18.30 -15.64
C ALA A 17 20.09 17.75 -15.30
N LYS A 18 19.33 17.31 -16.30
CA LYS A 18 18.14 16.47 -16.05
C LYS A 18 18.65 15.28 -15.25
N ALA A 19 18.47 15.33 -13.93
CA ALA A 19 18.89 14.25 -13.05
C ALA A 19 18.14 13.00 -13.50
N GLN A 20 18.89 12.00 -13.97
CA GLN A 20 18.31 10.69 -14.25
C GLN A 20 17.84 10.11 -12.92
N LEU A 21 16.58 9.72 -12.86
CA LEU A 21 15.97 9.22 -11.65
C LEU A 21 16.19 7.71 -11.53
N SER A 22 16.89 7.29 -10.48
CA SER A 22 17.09 5.88 -10.18
C SER A 22 15.84 5.25 -9.55
N LEU A 23 15.73 3.92 -9.61
CA LEU A 23 14.64 3.17 -8.98
C LEU A 23 14.55 3.46 -7.48
N GLU A 24 15.71 3.53 -6.79
CA GLU A 24 15.75 3.77 -5.34
C GLU A 24 15.33 5.20 -4.97
N GLU A 25 15.76 6.21 -5.74
CA GLU A 25 15.33 7.60 -5.55
C GLU A 25 13.83 7.76 -5.81
N TYR A 26 13.33 7.09 -6.85
CA TYR A 26 11.90 7.09 -7.14
C TYR A 26 11.09 6.45 -6.01
N ARG A 27 11.50 5.26 -5.56
CA ARG A 27 10.87 4.55 -4.45
C ARG A 27 10.86 5.39 -3.18
N THR A 28 11.96 6.05 -2.85
CA THR A 28 12.06 6.95 -1.68
C THR A 28 11.07 8.11 -1.82
N SER A 29 11.01 8.78 -2.98
CA SER A 29 10.08 9.88 -3.20
C SER A 29 8.61 9.46 -3.11
N VAL A 30 8.27 8.25 -3.60
CA VAL A 30 6.92 7.68 -3.49
C VAL A 30 6.57 7.38 -2.03
N MET A 31 7.51 6.81 -1.26
CA MET A 31 7.28 6.53 0.16
C MET A 31 7.05 7.82 0.97
N GLU A 32 7.81 8.88 0.72
CA GLU A 32 7.65 10.17 1.39
C GLU A 32 6.31 10.84 1.05
N TYR A 33 5.86 10.73 -0.19
CA TYR A 33 4.61 11.34 -0.61
C TYR A 33 3.38 10.52 -0.25
N SER A 34 3.46 9.20 -0.18
CA SER A 34 2.34 8.25 -0.09
C SER A 34 1.28 8.63 0.95
N TRP A 35 0.05 8.87 0.49
CA TRP A 35 -1.10 9.09 1.37
C TRP A 35 -1.45 7.85 2.19
N LEU A 36 -1.24 6.66 1.63
CA LEU A 36 -1.48 5.40 2.35
C LEU A 36 -0.56 5.28 3.57
N LEU A 37 0.74 5.57 3.41
CA LEU A 37 1.69 5.53 4.53
C LEU A 37 1.36 6.59 5.59
N LYS A 38 0.99 7.81 5.17
CA LYS A 38 0.55 8.86 6.09
C LYS A 38 -0.71 8.46 6.86
N MET A 39 -1.67 7.78 6.22
CA MET A 39 -2.86 7.24 6.90
C MET A 39 -2.49 6.13 7.88
N ARG A 40 -1.60 5.20 7.52
CA ARG A 40 -1.15 4.13 8.42
C ARG A 40 -0.37 4.65 9.62
N ASN A 41 0.51 5.61 9.41
CA ASN A 41 1.20 6.30 10.48
C ASN A 41 0.21 7.03 11.43
N SER A 42 -0.81 7.71 10.88
CA SER A 42 -1.86 8.31 11.71
C SER A 42 -2.66 7.27 12.51
N GLN A 43 -2.88 6.06 11.96
CA GLN A 43 -3.53 4.95 12.68
C GLN A 43 -2.64 4.38 13.79
N SER A 44 -1.33 4.28 13.58
CA SER A 44 -0.39 3.85 14.63
C SER A 44 -0.32 4.88 15.78
N GLU A 45 -0.31 6.18 15.45
CA GLU A 45 -0.38 7.25 16.44
C GLU A 45 -1.71 7.24 17.22
N GLU A 46 -2.85 7.03 16.54
CA GLU A 46 -4.15 6.86 17.19
C GLU A 46 -4.13 5.67 18.17
N ALA A 47 -3.56 4.54 17.75
CA ALA A 47 -3.43 3.37 18.62
C ALA A 47 -2.53 3.65 19.83
N ARG A 48 -1.45 4.43 19.64
CA ARG A 48 -0.59 4.90 20.75
C ARG A 48 -1.36 5.76 21.76
N GLU A 49 -2.17 6.70 21.29
CA GLU A 49 -3.01 7.52 22.18
C GLU A 49 -4.08 6.67 22.88
N ASN A 50 -4.58 5.62 22.24
CA ASN A 50 -5.50 4.66 22.87
C ASN A 50 -4.83 3.87 24.00
N VAL A 51 -3.53 3.57 23.92
CA VAL A 51 -2.75 3.03 25.05
C VAL A 51 -2.72 4.02 26.21
N GLY A 52 -2.45 5.29 25.93
CA GLY A 52 -2.51 6.37 26.92
C GLY A 52 -3.87 6.44 27.59
N ARG A 53 -4.94 6.43 26.78
CA ARG A 53 -6.34 6.41 27.26
C ARG A 53 -6.64 5.18 28.12
N ALA A 54 -6.21 3.98 27.73
CA ALA A 54 -6.44 2.78 28.53
C ALA A 54 -5.74 2.84 29.90
N LYS A 55 -4.55 3.48 29.98
CA LYS A 55 -3.80 3.68 31.22
C LYS A 55 -4.49 4.65 32.17
N THR A 56 -5.33 5.59 31.67
CA THR A 56 -6.11 6.47 32.55
C THR A 56 -7.11 5.71 33.43
N GLY A 57 -7.48 4.46 33.06
CA GLY A 57 -8.29 3.59 33.90
C GLY A 57 -7.66 3.24 35.26
N PHE A 58 -6.36 3.47 35.44
CA PHE A 58 -5.66 3.36 36.70
C PHE A 58 -5.68 4.66 37.54
N LEU A 59 -6.15 5.77 37.00
CA LEU A 59 -6.17 7.07 37.64
C LEU A 59 -7.55 7.40 38.21
N PRO A 60 -7.63 8.29 39.24
CA PRO A 60 -8.91 8.74 39.75
C PRO A 60 -9.66 9.56 38.69
N SER A 61 -10.97 9.37 38.61
CA SER A 61 -11.86 10.19 37.79
C SER A 61 -12.58 11.22 38.65
N LEU A 62 -12.61 12.48 38.17
CA LEU A 62 -13.42 13.55 38.75
C LEU A 62 -14.66 13.73 37.87
N SER A 63 -15.82 13.61 38.46
CA SER A 63 -17.11 13.82 37.79
C SER A 63 -18.05 14.62 38.67
N THR A 64 -19.04 15.27 38.08
CA THR A 64 -20.13 15.91 38.83
C THR A 64 -21.47 15.58 38.14
N ASN A 65 -22.43 15.22 38.93
CA ASN A 65 -23.80 15.02 38.49
C ASN A 65 -24.66 16.19 38.94
N GLY A 66 -25.29 16.90 37.99
CA GLY A 66 -26.29 17.91 38.27
C GLY A 66 -27.70 17.37 38.06
N SER A 67 -28.59 17.59 39.00
CA SER A 67 -30.02 17.24 38.86
C SER A 67 -30.87 18.46 39.10
N PHE A 68 -31.90 18.62 38.25
CA PHE A 68 -33.00 19.57 38.45
C PHE A 68 -34.31 18.78 38.35
N GLY A 69 -35.12 18.88 39.40
CA GLY A 69 -36.43 18.28 39.47
C GLY A 69 -37.55 19.32 39.58
N LEU A 70 -38.66 19.12 38.89
CA LEU A 70 -39.85 19.90 38.98
C LEU A 70 -41.06 19.00 39.28
N GLN A 71 -41.75 19.23 40.41
CA GLN A 71 -42.96 18.51 40.75
C GLN A 71 -44.19 19.24 40.16
N PHE A 72 -44.96 18.58 39.35
CA PHE A 72 -46.18 19.15 38.73
C PHE A 72 -47.35 19.27 39.72
N ARG A 73 -47.33 18.57 40.83
CA ARG A 73 -48.37 18.60 41.88
C ARG A 73 -47.85 19.28 43.13
N ASP A 74 -48.62 20.22 43.67
CA ASP A 74 -48.29 20.85 44.93
C ASP A 74 -48.52 19.85 46.08
N VAL A 75 -47.45 19.64 46.85
CA VAL A 75 -47.47 18.84 48.10
C VAL A 75 -47.16 19.80 49.24
N LYS A 76 -48.10 19.86 50.23
CA LYS A 76 -47.96 20.78 51.38
C LYS A 76 -46.63 20.54 52.10
N GLY A 77 -45.80 21.58 52.23
CA GLY A 77 -44.50 21.51 52.89
C GLY A 77 -43.31 21.02 52.02
N VAL A 78 -43.55 20.77 50.69
CA VAL A 78 -42.51 20.37 49.76
C VAL A 78 -42.37 21.43 48.67
N ARG A 79 -41.13 21.84 48.34
CA ARG A 79 -40.91 22.75 47.20
C ARG A 79 -41.23 22.10 45.88
N ARG A 80 -41.70 22.88 44.89
CA ARG A 80 -42.04 22.35 43.55
C ARG A 80 -40.81 22.01 42.75
N TRP A 81 -39.65 22.56 43.05
CA TRP A 81 -38.42 22.30 42.34
C TRP A 81 -37.26 22.04 43.31
N ASP A 82 -36.33 21.21 42.85
CA ASP A 82 -35.09 20.91 43.52
C ASP A 82 -33.92 21.02 42.55
N PHE A 83 -32.76 21.37 43.07
CA PHE A 83 -31.50 21.40 42.34
C PHE A 83 -30.41 20.81 43.23
N SER A 84 -29.57 19.95 42.62
CA SER A 84 -28.39 19.47 43.35
C SER A 84 -27.22 19.28 42.42
N LEU A 85 -25.99 19.53 42.91
CA LEU A 85 -24.73 19.17 42.32
C LEU A 85 -24.02 18.17 43.21
N GLN A 86 -23.46 17.13 42.58
CA GLN A 86 -22.79 16.02 43.27
C GLN A 86 -21.41 15.79 42.64
N PRO A 87 -20.40 16.62 42.99
CA PRO A 87 -19.01 16.36 42.59
C PRO A 87 -18.49 15.11 43.33
N GLN A 88 -17.77 14.26 42.58
CA GLN A 88 -17.15 13.06 43.15
C GLN A 88 -15.84 12.74 42.48
N ILE A 89 -14.88 12.26 43.26
CA ILE A 89 -13.64 11.66 42.80
C ILE A 89 -13.71 10.20 43.11
N ILE A 90 -13.56 9.35 42.10
CA ILE A 90 -13.61 7.89 42.25
C ILE A 90 -12.29 7.32 41.73
N GLN A 91 -11.65 6.50 42.54
CA GLN A 91 -10.50 5.69 42.19
C GLN A 91 -10.90 4.22 42.21
N THR A 92 -10.81 3.57 41.06
CA THR A 92 -10.95 2.13 40.96
C THR A 92 -9.64 1.47 41.37
N LEU A 93 -9.66 0.76 42.49
CA LEU A 93 -8.48 0.03 43.01
C LEU A 93 -8.35 -1.34 42.32
N TYR A 94 -9.48 -1.97 42.05
CA TYR A 94 -9.56 -3.25 41.39
C TYR A 94 -10.87 -3.38 40.60
N ALA A 95 -10.78 -3.62 39.31
CA ALA A 95 -11.94 -3.81 38.40
C ALA A 95 -12.03 -5.26 37.87
N GLY A 96 -11.79 -6.25 38.73
CA GLY A 96 -11.83 -7.64 38.29
C GLY A 96 -10.78 -8.05 37.28
N GLY A 97 -9.80 -7.17 36.99
CA GLY A 97 -8.79 -7.34 35.95
C GLY A 97 -9.09 -6.59 34.63
N ALA A 98 -10.23 -5.91 34.52
CA ALA A 98 -10.66 -5.22 33.30
C ALA A 98 -9.66 -4.17 32.82
N VAL A 99 -9.17 -3.29 33.73
CA VAL A 99 -8.23 -2.21 33.37
C VAL A 99 -6.90 -2.79 32.84
N ARG A 100 -6.35 -3.82 33.50
CA ARG A 100 -5.13 -4.48 33.01
C ARG A 100 -5.33 -5.13 31.65
N ALA A 101 -6.48 -5.78 31.44
CA ALA A 101 -6.82 -6.38 30.15
C ALA A 101 -6.98 -5.30 29.06
N ALA A 102 -7.65 -4.17 29.38
CA ALA A 102 -7.82 -3.06 28.46
C ALA A 102 -6.46 -2.44 28.02
N VAL A 103 -5.55 -2.20 28.99
CA VAL A 103 -4.21 -1.70 28.67
C VAL A 103 -3.44 -2.69 27.79
N LYS A 104 -3.45 -3.99 28.15
CA LYS A 104 -2.74 -5.01 27.36
C LYS A 104 -3.32 -5.17 25.95
N THR A 105 -4.64 -5.07 25.81
CA THR A 105 -5.30 -5.06 24.49
C THR A 105 -4.86 -3.84 23.67
N ALA A 106 -4.87 -2.64 24.28
CA ALA A 106 -4.45 -1.42 23.58
C ALA A 106 -2.97 -1.45 23.17
N GLU A 107 -2.08 -2.00 24.01
CA GLU A 107 -0.67 -2.21 23.66
C GLU A 107 -0.52 -3.14 22.45
N MET A 108 -1.24 -4.27 22.43
CA MET A 108 -1.24 -5.18 21.29
C MET A 108 -1.86 -4.57 20.05
N ASP A 109 -2.90 -3.75 20.17
CA ASP A 109 -3.49 -3.02 19.05
C ASP A 109 -2.50 -2.00 18.45
N TYR A 110 -1.67 -1.37 19.29
CA TYR A 110 -0.59 -0.50 18.83
C TYR A 110 0.49 -1.29 18.08
N ASP A 111 0.94 -2.42 18.62
CA ASP A 111 1.94 -3.28 17.97
C ASP A 111 1.41 -3.82 16.63
N ILE A 112 0.13 -4.21 16.55
CA ILE A 112 -0.55 -4.61 15.29
C ILE A 112 -0.58 -3.43 14.29
N ALA A 113 -0.85 -2.21 14.75
CA ALA A 113 -0.86 -1.04 13.88
C ALA A 113 0.52 -0.75 13.28
N LEU A 114 1.60 -0.92 14.07
CA LEU A 114 2.99 -0.82 13.58
C LEU A 114 3.31 -1.91 12.54
N CYS A 115 2.89 -3.14 12.76
CA CYS A 115 3.05 -4.21 11.78
C CYS A 115 2.29 -3.92 10.48
N ASN A 116 1.06 -3.39 10.56
CA ASN A 116 0.28 -3.00 9.40
C ASN A 116 0.91 -1.81 8.63
N GLU A 117 1.56 -0.88 9.33
CA GLU A 117 2.32 0.20 8.72
C GLU A 117 3.54 -0.35 7.97
N ALA A 118 4.30 -1.27 8.60
CA ALA A 118 5.42 -1.94 7.97
C ALA A 118 5.01 -2.77 6.73
N PHE A 119 3.86 -3.45 6.79
CA PHE A 119 3.33 -4.19 5.64
C PHE A 119 2.93 -3.23 4.50
N ALA A 120 2.29 -2.11 4.83
CA ALA A 120 1.95 -1.09 3.82
C ALA A 120 3.20 -0.48 3.15
N MET A 121 4.35 -0.39 3.86
CA MET A 121 5.61 0.04 3.25
C MET A 121 6.09 -0.94 2.17
N LEU A 122 5.91 -2.25 2.36
CA LEU A 122 6.23 -3.25 1.33
C LEU A 122 5.32 -3.09 0.10
N ASP A 123 4.02 -2.91 0.30
CA ASP A 123 3.06 -2.73 -0.79
C ASP A 123 3.31 -1.43 -1.58
N VAL A 124 3.61 -0.32 -0.89
CA VAL A 124 3.93 0.96 -1.53
C VAL A 124 5.26 0.87 -2.28
N GLY A 125 6.26 0.18 -1.71
CA GLY A 125 7.53 -0.09 -2.39
C GLY A 125 7.34 -0.88 -3.67
N TYR A 126 6.56 -1.97 -3.62
CA TYR A 126 6.20 -2.75 -4.81
C TYR A 126 5.45 -1.92 -5.85
N ALA A 127 4.47 -1.11 -5.43
CA ALA A 127 3.73 -0.25 -6.35
C ALA A 127 4.64 0.79 -7.05
N ALA A 128 5.62 1.33 -6.33
CA ALA A 128 6.63 2.21 -6.91
C ALA A 128 7.47 1.49 -7.96
N GLU A 129 8.04 0.34 -7.63
CA GLU A 129 8.85 -0.46 -8.56
C GLU A 129 8.06 -0.89 -9.79
N HIS A 130 6.84 -1.37 -9.61
CA HIS A 130 5.93 -1.72 -10.69
C HIS A 130 5.67 -0.53 -11.64
N THR A 131 5.44 0.66 -11.08
CA THR A 131 5.20 1.88 -11.89
C THR A 131 6.45 2.35 -12.62
N TYR A 132 7.63 2.23 -12.00
CA TYR A 132 8.92 2.53 -12.61
C TYR A 132 9.17 1.63 -13.84
N TRP A 133 9.04 0.32 -13.68
CA TRP A 133 9.22 -0.64 -14.75
C TRP A 133 8.16 -0.52 -15.85
N THR A 134 6.93 -0.14 -15.48
CA THR A 134 5.88 0.16 -16.47
C THR A 134 6.27 1.35 -17.35
N LEU A 135 6.78 2.43 -16.78
CA LEU A 135 7.24 3.59 -17.57
C LEU A 135 8.41 3.21 -18.46
N SER A 136 9.41 2.47 -17.94
CA SER A 136 10.55 2.01 -18.71
C SER A 136 10.15 1.10 -19.87
N ALA A 137 9.21 0.18 -19.65
CA ALA A 137 8.67 -0.69 -20.71
C ALA A 137 7.93 0.11 -21.81
N MET A 138 7.10 1.09 -21.41
CA MET A 138 6.37 1.93 -22.37
C MET A 138 7.32 2.85 -23.16
N GLU A 139 8.41 3.32 -22.55
CA GLU A 139 9.45 4.09 -23.24
C GLU A 139 10.14 3.25 -24.33
N GLN A 140 10.54 2.02 -24.00
CA GLN A 140 11.13 1.08 -24.95
C GLN A 140 10.15 0.67 -26.06
N TYR A 141 8.90 0.44 -25.70
CA TYR A 141 7.86 0.15 -26.68
C TYR A 141 7.65 1.30 -27.65
N LEU A 142 7.53 2.53 -27.17
CA LEU A 142 7.42 3.72 -28.02
C LEU A 142 8.62 3.87 -28.94
N ALA A 143 9.83 3.66 -28.43
CA ALA A 143 11.05 3.71 -29.23
C ALA A 143 11.05 2.65 -30.35
N SER A 144 10.58 1.42 -30.06
CA SER A 144 10.49 0.35 -31.05
C SER A 144 9.47 0.65 -32.15
N VAL A 145 8.31 1.19 -31.79
CA VAL A 145 7.27 1.56 -32.76
C VAL A 145 7.72 2.75 -33.61
N ARG A 146 8.40 3.74 -33.06
CA ARG A 146 9.02 4.83 -33.84
C ARG A 146 10.01 4.30 -34.88
N ARG A 147 10.90 3.41 -34.45
CA ARG A 147 11.83 2.74 -35.36
C ARG A 147 11.13 1.96 -36.47
N TYR A 148 10.05 1.24 -36.11
CA TYR A 148 9.22 0.52 -37.07
C TYR A 148 8.61 1.45 -38.13
N VAL A 149 8.03 2.57 -37.72
CA VAL A 149 7.48 3.59 -38.63
C VAL A 149 8.57 4.14 -39.58
N ASP A 150 9.78 4.40 -39.08
CA ASP A 150 10.87 4.91 -39.90
C ASP A 150 11.35 3.87 -40.92
N ILE A 151 11.40 2.59 -40.55
CA ILE A 151 11.71 1.50 -41.47
C ILE A 151 10.66 1.41 -42.59
N ILE A 152 9.36 1.48 -42.25
CA ILE A 152 8.30 1.46 -43.27
C ILE A 152 8.33 2.69 -44.17
N ARG A 153 8.61 3.88 -43.64
CA ARG A 153 8.79 5.11 -44.44
C ARG A 153 9.90 4.98 -45.45
N SER A 154 11.04 4.43 -45.03
CA SER A 154 12.19 4.19 -45.91
C SER A 154 11.86 3.17 -47.00
N LEU A 155 11.16 2.09 -46.67
CA LEU A 155 10.70 1.09 -47.64
C LEU A 155 9.70 1.71 -48.62
N LYS A 156 8.77 2.55 -48.17
CA LYS A 156 7.81 3.24 -49.03
C LYS A 156 8.54 4.13 -50.07
N GLN A 157 9.54 4.89 -49.67
CA GLN A 157 10.31 5.71 -50.61
C GLN A 157 10.94 4.86 -51.72
N LEU A 158 11.47 3.69 -51.39
CA LEU A 158 12.04 2.77 -52.37
C LEU A 158 10.95 2.17 -53.30
N VAL A 159 9.82 1.78 -52.74
CA VAL A 159 8.66 1.25 -53.48
C VAL A 159 8.12 2.30 -54.46
N ASP A 160 7.95 3.55 -54.01
CA ASP A 160 7.49 4.65 -54.84
C ASP A 160 8.44 4.96 -56.02
N ALA A 161 9.75 4.91 -55.76
CA ALA A 161 10.78 5.11 -56.83
C ALA A 161 10.73 3.98 -57.88
N ARG A 162 10.65 2.73 -57.44
CA ARG A 162 10.53 1.58 -58.35
C ARG A 162 9.21 1.56 -59.14
N PHE A 163 8.12 2.04 -58.56
CA PHE A 163 6.86 2.19 -59.28
C PHE A 163 6.94 3.27 -60.34
N ALA A 164 7.58 4.42 -60.06
CA ALA A 164 7.79 5.51 -61.00
C ALA A 164 8.65 5.05 -62.22
N GLU A 165 9.56 4.12 -61.99
CA GLU A 165 10.39 3.51 -63.04
C GLU A 165 9.71 2.35 -63.76
N GLY A 166 8.49 1.92 -63.29
CA GLY A 166 7.72 0.84 -63.92
C GLY A 166 8.14 -0.58 -63.53
N TYR A 167 8.98 -0.77 -62.51
CA TYR A 167 9.50 -2.07 -62.12
C TYR A 167 8.54 -2.86 -61.22
N ILE A 168 7.53 -2.21 -60.59
CA ILE A 168 6.59 -2.87 -59.71
C ILE A 168 5.13 -2.48 -60.00
N ALA A 169 4.17 -3.28 -59.50
CA ALA A 169 2.76 -3.07 -59.70
C ALA A 169 2.19 -2.03 -58.68
N LYS A 170 1.09 -1.36 -59.05
CA LYS A 170 0.36 -0.47 -58.15
C LYS A 170 -0.14 -1.17 -56.86
N GLY A 171 -0.35 -2.50 -56.89
CA GLY A 171 -0.70 -3.28 -55.73
C GLY A 171 0.35 -3.21 -54.62
N ASP A 172 1.62 -3.23 -54.96
CA ASP A 172 2.74 -3.13 -54.01
C ASP A 172 2.75 -1.75 -53.27
N VAL A 173 2.47 -0.68 -54.04
CA VAL A 173 2.33 0.69 -53.50
C VAL A 173 1.15 0.77 -52.49
N LEU A 174 0.02 0.21 -52.82
CA LEU A 174 -1.16 0.20 -51.95
C LEU A 174 -0.94 -0.63 -50.68
N GLN A 175 -0.17 -1.71 -50.76
CA GLN A 175 0.20 -2.51 -49.60
C GLN A 175 1.08 -1.75 -48.60
N ILE A 176 2.13 -1.08 -49.11
CA ILE A 176 3.01 -0.29 -48.24
C ILE A 176 2.28 0.92 -47.65
N ASP A 177 1.37 1.56 -48.40
CA ASP A 177 0.56 2.68 -47.92
C ASP A 177 -0.37 2.22 -46.80
N SER A 178 -1.02 1.07 -46.95
CA SER A 178 -1.84 0.47 -45.88
C SER A 178 -1.00 0.17 -44.65
N ARG A 179 0.18 -0.42 -44.83
CA ARG A 179 1.08 -0.75 -43.72
C ARG A 179 1.61 0.50 -43.01
N LEU A 180 1.93 1.56 -43.75
CA LEU A 180 2.32 2.82 -43.13
C LEU A 180 1.17 3.44 -42.30
N SER A 181 -0.06 3.36 -42.80
CA SER A 181 -1.23 3.86 -42.06
C SER A 181 -1.45 3.07 -40.75
N GLU A 182 -1.31 1.74 -40.78
CA GLU A 182 -1.35 0.89 -39.60
C GLU A 182 -0.25 1.23 -38.60
N ALA A 183 0.99 1.42 -39.07
CA ALA A 183 2.12 1.77 -38.22
C ALA A 183 1.98 3.17 -37.57
N LEU A 184 1.41 4.13 -38.28
CA LEU A 184 1.10 5.46 -37.71
C LEU A 184 0.00 5.40 -36.65
N TYR A 185 -1.00 4.54 -36.83
CA TYR A 185 -2.01 4.28 -35.80
C TYR A 185 -1.36 3.67 -34.55
N GLU A 186 -0.51 2.64 -34.73
CA GLU A 186 0.21 1.99 -33.63
C GLU A 186 1.12 2.99 -32.88
N LEU A 187 1.78 3.92 -33.61
CA LEU A 187 2.57 4.99 -33.01
C LEU A 187 1.71 5.89 -32.10
N SER A 188 0.52 6.28 -32.56
CA SER A 188 -0.39 7.09 -31.76
C SER A 188 -0.82 6.38 -30.47
N VAL A 189 -1.08 5.07 -30.54
CA VAL A 189 -1.41 4.23 -29.36
C VAL A 189 -0.20 4.14 -28.41
N ALA A 190 1.01 3.94 -28.94
CA ALA A 190 2.23 3.88 -28.14
C ALA A 190 2.52 5.21 -27.41
N GLU A 191 2.32 6.36 -28.09
CA GLU A 191 2.47 7.68 -27.51
C GLU A 191 1.44 7.94 -26.39
N GLN A 192 0.19 7.51 -26.59
CA GLN A 192 -0.84 7.57 -25.56
C GLN A 192 -0.46 6.73 -24.34
N ASN A 193 -0.04 5.47 -24.52
CA ASN A 193 0.34 4.56 -23.45
C ASN A 193 1.53 5.10 -22.65
N TYR A 194 2.56 5.64 -23.31
CA TYR A 194 3.68 6.27 -22.66
C TYR A 194 3.23 7.49 -21.83
N SER A 195 2.37 8.34 -22.39
CA SER A 195 1.86 9.52 -21.68
C SER A 195 1.07 9.14 -20.43
N VAL A 196 0.23 8.09 -20.50
CA VAL A 196 -0.53 7.58 -19.36
C VAL A 196 0.43 7.00 -18.30
N ALA A 197 1.43 6.22 -18.72
CA ALA A 197 2.44 5.67 -17.79
C ALA A 197 3.22 6.79 -17.09
N LYS A 198 3.63 7.86 -17.83
CA LYS A 198 4.30 9.04 -17.27
C LYS A 198 3.42 9.76 -16.25
N ASN A 199 2.13 9.94 -16.54
CA ASN A 199 1.20 10.56 -15.61
C ASN A 199 1.06 9.76 -14.32
N ASN A 200 0.91 8.42 -14.41
CA ASN A 200 0.85 7.53 -13.25
C ASN A 200 2.14 7.56 -12.43
N PHE A 201 3.29 7.63 -13.10
CA PHE A 201 4.59 7.76 -12.46
C PHE A 201 4.73 9.07 -11.69
N ASN A 202 4.33 10.19 -12.28
CA ASN A 202 4.44 11.51 -11.66
C ASN A 202 3.47 11.68 -10.49
N ILE A 203 2.21 11.21 -10.61
CA ILE A 203 1.22 11.36 -9.55
C ILE A 203 1.60 10.53 -8.31
N LEU A 204 2.21 9.35 -8.51
CA LEU A 204 2.57 8.47 -7.39
C LEU A 204 3.65 9.09 -6.50
N ARG A 205 4.55 9.91 -7.04
CA ARG A 205 5.57 10.68 -6.30
C ARG A 205 5.15 12.10 -5.95
N GLY A 206 3.93 12.52 -6.31
CA GLY A 206 3.35 13.82 -5.93
C GLY A 206 3.91 15.03 -6.66
N VAL A 207 4.38 14.86 -7.90
CA VAL A 207 4.84 15.97 -8.74
C VAL A 207 3.85 16.27 -9.85
N ASP A 208 4.04 17.42 -10.53
CA ASP A 208 3.20 17.83 -11.64
C ASP A 208 3.23 16.79 -12.78
N LEU A 209 2.06 16.46 -13.35
CA LEU A 209 1.88 15.44 -14.39
C LEU A 209 2.68 15.75 -15.66
N ALA A 210 2.92 17.04 -15.96
CA ALA A 210 3.69 17.48 -17.12
C ALA A 210 5.21 17.37 -16.93
N THR A 211 5.68 17.02 -15.71
CA THR A 211 7.11 16.91 -15.44
C THR A 211 7.75 15.87 -16.34
N GLU A 212 8.81 16.27 -17.07
CA GLU A 212 9.60 15.35 -17.88
C GLU A 212 10.46 14.45 -16.98
N VAL A 213 10.54 13.17 -17.35
CA VAL A 213 11.25 12.14 -16.60
C VAL A 213 12.31 11.52 -17.49
N GLN A 214 13.50 11.29 -16.93
CA GLN A 214 14.53 10.44 -17.52
C GLN A 214 14.89 9.37 -16.51
N LEU A 215 14.71 8.10 -16.89
CA LEU A 215 15.06 6.98 -16.05
C LEU A 215 16.55 6.68 -16.15
N SER A 216 17.19 6.34 -15.02
CA SER A 216 18.60 5.93 -15.01
C SER A 216 18.76 4.44 -15.33
N GLN A 217 17.73 3.64 -15.11
CA GLN A 217 17.70 2.20 -15.35
C GLN A 217 16.66 1.87 -16.40
N SER A 218 17.05 1.05 -17.37
CA SER A 218 16.17 0.56 -18.42
C SER A 218 15.67 -0.83 -18.12
N ILE A 219 14.46 -1.16 -18.61
CA ILE A 219 13.93 -2.51 -18.54
C ILE A 219 14.80 -3.54 -19.29
N SER A 220 15.62 -3.08 -20.23
CA SER A 220 16.58 -3.90 -20.99
C SER A 220 17.86 -4.20 -20.20
N ASP A 221 18.09 -3.55 -19.05
CA ASP A 221 19.25 -3.82 -18.23
C ASP A 221 19.15 -5.21 -17.59
N SER A 222 20.30 -5.87 -17.40
CA SER A 222 20.31 -7.21 -16.81
C SER A 222 20.01 -7.13 -15.32
N ILE A 223 18.87 -7.69 -14.92
CA ILE A 223 18.49 -7.85 -13.52
C ILE A 223 18.93 -9.26 -13.06
N PRO A 224 19.78 -9.40 -12.03
CA PRO A 224 20.23 -10.70 -11.56
C PRO A 224 19.09 -11.47 -10.88
N LEU A 225 19.06 -12.80 -11.09
CA LEU A 225 18.10 -13.67 -10.42
C LEU A 225 18.44 -13.68 -8.90
N PRO A 226 17.53 -13.26 -8.01
CA PRO A 226 17.77 -13.29 -6.58
C PRO A 226 17.85 -14.73 -6.06
N ALA A 227 18.61 -14.95 -4.99
CA ALA A 227 18.65 -16.25 -4.34
C ALA A 227 17.32 -16.55 -3.63
N ARG A 228 16.88 -17.81 -3.71
CA ARG A 228 15.69 -18.27 -3.00
C ARG A 228 15.86 -18.09 -1.48
N VAL A 229 14.82 -17.59 -0.83
CA VAL A 229 14.79 -17.41 0.62
C VAL A 229 14.20 -18.66 1.26
N GLU A 230 14.80 -19.13 2.36
CA GLU A 230 14.24 -20.22 3.14
C GLU A 230 12.89 -19.79 3.75
N PHE A 231 11.88 -20.66 3.69
CA PHE A 231 10.50 -20.34 4.04
C PHE A 231 10.34 -19.86 5.49
N ASP A 232 11.04 -20.46 6.44
CA ASP A 232 11.00 -20.05 7.86
C ASP A 232 11.46 -18.58 8.04
N ASN A 233 12.45 -18.16 7.25
CA ASN A 233 12.92 -16.78 7.25
C ASN A 233 11.90 -15.83 6.60
N VAL A 234 11.14 -16.30 5.60
CA VAL A 234 10.03 -15.52 4.99
C VAL A 234 8.97 -15.25 6.04
N VAL A 235 8.49 -16.29 6.73
CA VAL A 235 7.45 -16.14 7.77
C VAL A 235 7.92 -15.22 8.89
N ALA A 236 9.17 -15.38 9.34
CA ALA A 236 9.73 -14.57 10.44
C ALA A 236 9.90 -13.08 10.10
N SER A 237 10.08 -12.75 8.81
CA SER A 237 10.27 -11.36 8.36
C SER A 237 8.98 -10.65 7.98
N ARG A 238 7.87 -11.37 7.83
CA ARG A 238 6.59 -10.80 7.35
C ARG A 238 5.82 -10.07 8.45
N PRO A 239 5.56 -8.76 8.26
CA PRO A 239 4.81 -7.97 9.24
C PRO A 239 3.34 -8.40 9.40
N ASP A 240 2.69 -8.89 8.33
CA ASP A 240 1.31 -9.39 8.38
C ASP A 240 1.19 -10.66 9.24
N PHE A 241 2.17 -11.57 9.18
CA PHE A 241 2.21 -12.73 10.05
C PHE A 241 2.41 -12.32 11.52
N ALA A 242 3.32 -11.37 11.78
CA ALA A 242 3.53 -10.82 13.12
C ALA A 242 2.26 -10.15 13.68
N ALA A 243 1.52 -9.40 12.83
CA ALA A 243 0.24 -8.81 13.21
C ALA A 243 -0.81 -9.87 13.56
N ALA A 244 -0.88 -10.96 12.81
CA ALA A 244 -1.82 -12.06 13.06
C ALA A 244 -1.47 -12.84 14.34
N ASP A 245 -0.19 -13.03 14.65
CA ASP A 245 0.26 -13.65 15.91
C ASP A 245 -0.09 -12.77 17.12
N LEU A 246 0.15 -11.46 17.03
CA LEU A 246 -0.29 -10.48 18.03
C LEU A 246 -1.82 -10.47 18.20
N ALA A 247 -2.58 -10.66 17.12
CA ALA A 247 -4.04 -10.77 17.19
C ALA A 247 -4.49 -12.04 17.94
N CYS A 248 -3.75 -13.16 17.85
CA CYS A 248 -3.98 -14.35 18.66
C CYS A 248 -3.74 -14.05 20.15
N GLY A 249 -2.63 -13.39 20.49
CA GLY A 249 -2.36 -12.94 21.87
C GLY A 249 -3.42 -11.98 22.41
N ARG A 250 -3.90 -11.04 21.57
CA ARG A 250 -5.01 -10.14 21.91
C ARG A 250 -6.30 -10.88 22.19
N ALA A 251 -6.64 -11.90 21.41
CA ALA A 251 -7.81 -12.73 21.63
C ALA A 251 -7.73 -13.50 22.95
N GLU A 252 -6.53 -13.94 23.37
CA GLU A 252 -6.31 -14.54 24.69
C GLU A 252 -6.57 -13.52 25.81
N VAL A 253 -6.09 -12.28 25.66
CA VAL A 253 -6.39 -11.19 26.63
C VAL A 253 -7.88 -10.90 26.68
N ALA A 254 -8.58 -10.95 25.52
CA ALA A 254 -10.03 -10.76 25.46
C ALA A 254 -10.81 -11.81 26.26
N VAL A 255 -10.33 -13.06 26.34
CA VAL A 255 -10.92 -14.08 27.23
C VAL A 255 -10.79 -13.69 28.70
N ARG A 256 -9.66 -13.09 29.09
CA ARG A 256 -9.46 -12.55 30.45
C ARG A 256 -10.36 -11.34 30.72
N ALA A 257 -10.46 -10.44 29.75
CA ALA A 257 -11.37 -9.29 29.81
C ALA A 257 -12.83 -9.72 29.97
N ALA A 258 -13.26 -10.76 29.24
CA ALA A 258 -14.63 -11.31 29.31
C ALA A 258 -14.99 -11.88 30.71
N ARG A 259 -14.00 -12.24 31.53
CA ARG A 259 -14.22 -12.70 32.92
C ARG A 259 -14.29 -11.54 33.91
N ALA A 260 -13.70 -10.40 33.59
CA ALA A 260 -13.51 -9.29 34.51
C ALA A 260 -14.83 -8.75 35.14
N PRO A 261 -15.96 -8.60 34.40
CA PRO A 261 -17.22 -8.12 34.97
C PRO A 261 -17.79 -9.05 36.05
N TYR A 262 -17.41 -10.33 36.06
CA TYR A 262 -17.88 -11.35 37.00
C TYR A 262 -16.94 -11.58 38.19
N ASN A 263 -15.87 -10.82 38.29
CA ASN A 263 -14.93 -10.79 39.40
C ASN A 263 -15.30 -9.66 40.38
N PRO A 264 -14.94 -9.76 41.68
CA PRO A 264 -15.09 -8.64 42.59
C PRO A 264 -14.49 -7.35 42.07
N GLN A 265 -15.13 -6.21 42.35
CA GLN A 265 -14.63 -4.88 42.02
C GLN A 265 -14.51 -4.05 43.28
N LEU A 266 -13.48 -3.27 43.43
CA LEU A 266 -13.19 -2.40 44.55
C LEU A 266 -12.89 -0.98 44.07
N SER A 267 -13.67 -0.04 44.60
CA SER A 267 -13.40 1.40 44.36
C SER A 267 -13.45 2.18 45.67
N VAL A 268 -12.73 3.27 45.72
CA VAL A 268 -12.78 4.25 46.80
C VAL A 268 -13.10 5.61 46.22
N GLY A 269 -13.74 6.46 46.98
CA GLY A 269 -14.07 7.78 46.47
C GLY A 269 -14.36 8.79 47.55
N VAL A 270 -14.27 10.06 47.14
CA VAL A 270 -14.70 11.21 47.92
C VAL A 270 -15.80 11.89 47.11
N GLY A 271 -16.92 12.15 47.71
CA GLY A 271 -18.04 12.84 47.06
C GLY A 271 -18.58 13.95 47.92
N GLY A 272 -19.16 14.94 47.27
CA GLY A 272 -19.90 16.01 47.93
C GLY A 272 -21.30 16.16 47.36
N ARG A 273 -22.20 16.73 48.12
CA ARG A 273 -23.51 17.15 47.62
C ARG A 273 -23.73 18.61 48.04
N TRP A 274 -24.04 19.40 47.06
CA TRP A 274 -24.52 20.76 47.27
C TRP A 274 -25.93 20.85 46.70
N ALA A 275 -26.89 21.15 47.61
CA ALA A 275 -28.28 21.27 47.26
C ALA A 275 -28.88 22.52 47.94
N PRO A 276 -28.89 23.69 47.25
CA PRO A 276 -29.41 24.92 47.81
C PRO A 276 -30.90 24.86 48.05
N TYR A 277 -31.60 23.92 47.38
CA TYR A 277 -33.04 23.78 47.49
C TYR A 277 -33.39 22.29 47.57
N THR A 278 -33.73 21.83 48.75
CA THR A 278 -34.21 20.43 48.98
C THR A 278 -35.72 20.39 49.20
N PRO A 279 -36.44 19.41 48.63
CA PRO A 279 -37.90 19.34 48.76
C PRO A 279 -38.43 19.33 50.20
N ASN A 280 -37.70 18.70 51.10
CA ASN A 280 -38.19 18.45 52.47
C ASN A 280 -37.59 19.32 53.56
N LYS A 281 -36.80 20.35 53.19
CA LYS A 281 -36.16 21.24 54.16
C LYS A 281 -36.48 22.71 53.85
N THR A 282 -37.06 23.36 54.81
CA THR A 282 -37.43 24.78 54.70
C THR A 282 -36.17 25.69 54.68
N GLY A 283 -35.74 26.02 53.48
CA GLY A 283 -34.84 27.15 53.24
C GLY A 283 -33.35 26.95 53.53
N GLN A 284 -32.89 25.80 53.94
CA GLN A 284 -31.47 25.54 54.24
C GLN A 284 -30.74 24.91 53.03
N THR A 285 -29.59 25.44 52.73
CA THR A 285 -28.65 24.84 51.79
C THR A 285 -28.06 23.56 52.41
N GLU A 286 -28.16 22.45 51.72
CA GLU A 286 -27.48 21.22 52.12
C GLU A 286 -26.09 21.21 51.51
N VAL A 287 -25.05 21.14 52.33
CA VAL A 287 -23.66 20.89 51.95
C VAL A 287 -23.21 19.68 52.72
N ASN A 288 -22.90 18.61 52.03
CA ASN A 288 -22.43 17.37 52.64
C ASN A 288 -21.23 16.83 51.88
N GLY A 289 -20.25 16.23 52.58
CA GLY A 289 -19.11 15.50 52.02
C GLY A 289 -19.05 14.08 52.60
N SER A 290 -18.65 13.13 51.78
CA SER A 290 -18.50 11.75 52.19
C SER A 290 -17.25 11.10 51.58
N LEU A 291 -16.58 10.29 52.40
CA LEU A 291 -15.59 9.31 51.93
C LEU A 291 -16.26 7.94 51.89
N PHE A 292 -16.09 7.22 50.82
CA PHE A 292 -16.70 5.90 50.69
C PHE A 292 -15.74 4.89 50.09
N ALA A 293 -15.92 3.61 50.43
CA ALA A 293 -15.32 2.49 49.75
C ALA A 293 -16.48 1.57 49.32
N GLN A 294 -16.43 1.13 48.08
CA GLN A 294 -17.46 0.28 47.50
C GLN A 294 -16.84 -1.02 47.00
N VAL A 295 -17.40 -2.14 47.45
CA VAL A 295 -17.10 -3.48 46.94
C VAL A 295 -18.34 -3.99 46.21
N SER A 296 -18.17 -4.37 44.94
CA SER A 296 -19.22 -5.00 44.15
C SER A 296 -18.81 -6.43 43.84
N VAL A 297 -19.62 -7.39 44.22
CA VAL A 297 -19.39 -8.84 44.01
C VAL A 297 -20.58 -9.42 43.26
N PRO A 298 -20.44 -9.68 41.95
CA PRO A 298 -21.52 -10.36 41.21
C PRO A 298 -21.64 -11.81 41.66
N ILE A 299 -22.78 -12.19 42.26
CA ILE A 299 -22.99 -13.52 42.87
C ILE A 299 -23.62 -14.49 41.88
N PHE A 300 -24.64 -14.06 41.16
CA PHE A 300 -25.38 -14.96 40.27
C PHE A 300 -25.97 -14.25 39.05
N HIS A 301 -25.72 -14.82 37.84
CA HIS A 301 -26.17 -14.28 36.58
C HIS A 301 -26.67 -15.38 35.61
N TRP A 302 -27.39 -16.35 36.11
CA TRP A 302 -28.06 -17.40 35.31
C TRP A 302 -27.18 -18.07 34.26
N GLY A 303 -25.88 -18.28 34.53
CA GLY A 303 -24.93 -18.92 33.64
C GLY A 303 -24.35 -17.99 32.58
N GLU A 304 -24.64 -16.69 32.58
CA GLU A 304 -24.13 -15.70 31.61
C GLU A 304 -22.59 -15.72 31.51
N ARG A 305 -21.90 -15.72 32.67
CA ARG A 305 -20.43 -15.83 32.73
C ARG A 305 -19.89 -16.98 31.86
N HIS A 306 -20.49 -18.16 31.97
CA HIS A 306 -20.07 -19.36 31.24
C HIS A 306 -20.21 -19.12 29.73
N ARG A 307 -21.34 -18.58 29.27
CA ARG A 307 -21.64 -18.35 27.87
C ARG A 307 -20.75 -17.24 27.27
N VAL A 308 -20.54 -16.12 27.98
CA VAL A 308 -19.69 -15.03 27.55
C VAL A 308 -18.22 -15.48 27.42
N VAL A 309 -17.72 -16.24 28.41
CA VAL A 309 -16.36 -16.78 28.36
C VAL A 309 -16.22 -17.85 27.28
N ALA A 310 -17.22 -18.70 27.08
CA ALA A 310 -17.22 -19.69 25.99
C ALA A 310 -17.18 -19.00 24.63
N ALA A 311 -18.01 -17.97 24.41
CA ALA A 311 -17.97 -17.18 23.16
C ALA A 311 -16.62 -16.50 22.93
N ALA A 312 -15.97 -15.97 23.98
CA ALA A 312 -14.64 -15.38 23.87
C ALA A 312 -13.57 -16.42 23.51
N ARG A 313 -13.67 -17.66 24.02
CA ARG A 313 -12.77 -18.77 23.64
C ARG A 313 -12.96 -19.19 22.19
N GLU A 314 -14.18 -19.21 21.67
CA GLU A 314 -14.40 -19.52 20.27
C GLU A 314 -13.82 -18.41 19.35
N ARG A 315 -13.87 -17.15 19.76
CA ARG A 315 -13.17 -16.06 19.04
C ARG A 315 -11.65 -16.22 19.07
N GLN A 316 -11.09 -16.65 20.21
CA GLN A 316 -9.68 -16.98 20.32
C GLN A 316 -9.32 -18.13 19.36
N ARG A 317 -10.13 -19.18 19.31
CA ARG A 317 -9.94 -20.29 18.37
C ARG A 317 -10.03 -19.84 16.92
N GLN A 318 -10.97 -18.96 16.56
CA GLN A 318 -11.06 -18.37 15.23
C GLN A 318 -9.78 -17.62 14.87
N SER A 319 -9.20 -16.84 15.78
CA SER A 319 -7.94 -16.13 15.57
C SER A 319 -6.76 -17.08 15.32
N THR A 320 -6.68 -18.19 16.08
CA THR A 320 -5.66 -19.24 15.86
C THR A 320 -5.81 -19.92 14.51
N LEU A 321 -7.03 -20.23 14.09
CA LEU A 321 -7.29 -20.81 12.76
C LEU A 321 -6.97 -19.83 11.64
N ALA A 322 -7.25 -18.54 11.82
CA ALA A 322 -6.86 -17.50 10.85
C ALA A 322 -5.35 -17.38 10.71
N LEU A 323 -4.58 -17.49 11.80
CA LEU A 323 -3.11 -17.53 11.75
C LEU A 323 -2.60 -18.74 10.97
N GLN A 324 -3.19 -19.92 11.18
CA GLN A 324 -2.83 -21.13 10.44
C GLN A 324 -3.16 -20.98 8.94
N GLN A 325 -4.31 -20.43 8.62
CA GLN A 325 -4.68 -20.15 7.23
C GLN A 325 -3.69 -19.16 6.59
N LEU A 326 -3.30 -18.11 7.30
CA LEU A 326 -2.32 -17.14 6.79
C LEU A 326 -0.95 -17.80 6.54
N TYR A 327 -0.53 -18.72 7.41
CA TYR A 327 0.69 -19.50 7.21
C TYR A 327 0.66 -20.30 5.90
N ASP A 328 -0.45 -21.00 5.62
CA ASP A 328 -0.64 -21.77 4.39
C ASP A 328 -0.71 -20.84 3.16
N ASP A 329 -1.34 -19.67 3.30
CA ASP A 329 -1.42 -18.66 2.24
C ASP A 329 -0.03 -18.08 1.91
N ILE A 330 0.80 -17.79 2.91
CA ILE A 330 2.19 -17.33 2.73
C ILE A 330 3.03 -18.40 2.05
N LEU A 331 2.88 -19.68 2.45
CA LEU A 331 3.59 -20.80 1.81
C LEU A 331 3.25 -20.89 0.32
N ARG A 332 1.95 -20.79 -0.02
CA ARG A 332 1.48 -20.79 -1.40
C ARG A 332 2.01 -19.58 -2.17
N GLU A 333 1.99 -18.38 -1.57
CA GLU A 333 2.45 -17.14 -2.17
C GLU A 333 3.96 -17.20 -2.48
N GLU A 334 4.78 -17.70 -1.54
CA GLU A 334 6.24 -17.86 -1.74
C GLU A 334 6.53 -18.86 -2.86
N MET A 335 5.90 -20.04 -2.81
CA MET A 335 6.14 -21.06 -3.82
C MET A 335 5.74 -20.60 -5.23
N ASN A 336 4.57 -19.97 -5.37
CA ASN A 336 4.10 -19.46 -6.66
C ASN A 336 4.97 -18.28 -7.12
N GLY A 337 5.36 -17.39 -6.22
CA GLY A 337 6.25 -16.27 -6.52
C GLY A 337 7.62 -16.73 -7.02
N TRP A 338 8.19 -17.77 -6.40
CA TRP A 338 9.46 -18.35 -6.85
C TRP A 338 9.34 -19.01 -8.23
N VAL A 339 8.29 -19.80 -8.47
CA VAL A 339 8.05 -20.42 -9.78
C VAL A 339 7.90 -19.35 -10.86
N ASN A 340 7.05 -18.33 -10.62
CA ASN A 340 6.86 -17.23 -11.56
C ASN A 340 8.16 -16.48 -11.87
N LEU A 341 8.99 -16.26 -10.87
CA LEU A 341 10.28 -15.59 -11.02
C LEU A 341 11.26 -16.38 -11.90
N VAL A 342 11.38 -17.70 -11.67
CA VAL A 342 12.28 -18.57 -12.44
C VAL A 342 11.79 -18.69 -13.88
N ASP A 343 10.50 -18.90 -14.08
CA ASP A 343 9.90 -19.03 -15.42
C ASP A 343 10.01 -17.72 -16.20
N SER A 344 9.77 -16.56 -15.57
CA SER A 344 9.93 -15.26 -16.20
C SER A 344 11.38 -15.00 -16.65
N SER A 345 12.37 -15.42 -15.85
CA SER A 345 13.79 -15.33 -16.20
C SER A 345 14.10 -16.16 -17.46
N ALA A 346 13.59 -17.40 -17.53
CA ALA A 346 13.76 -18.26 -18.72
C ALA A 346 13.07 -17.67 -19.96
N GLN A 347 11.89 -17.05 -19.79
CA GLN A 347 11.18 -16.38 -20.87
C GLN A 347 11.97 -15.18 -21.43
N VAL A 348 12.65 -14.40 -20.58
CA VAL A 348 13.54 -13.31 -21.03
C VAL A 348 14.63 -13.87 -21.94
N GLU A 349 15.33 -14.92 -21.52
CA GLU A 349 16.41 -15.52 -22.30
C GLU A 349 15.92 -16.05 -23.66
N ALA A 350 14.75 -16.72 -23.66
CA ALA A 350 14.16 -17.25 -24.90
C ALA A 350 13.69 -16.15 -25.85
N SER A 351 13.04 -15.09 -25.33
CA SER A 351 12.56 -13.97 -26.12
C SER A 351 13.71 -13.14 -26.73
N MET A 352 14.78 -12.92 -25.96
CA MET A 352 15.97 -12.23 -26.46
C MET A 352 16.62 -12.99 -27.64
N ARG A 353 16.74 -14.32 -27.55
CA ARG A 353 17.25 -15.13 -28.66
C ARG A 353 16.36 -14.99 -29.90
N SER A 354 15.05 -15.05 -29.72
CA SER A 354 14.08 -14.91 -30.82
C SER A 354 14.14 -13.52 -31.47
N MET A 355 14.32 -12.48 -30.68
CA MET A 355 14.45 -11.10 -31.16
C MET A 355 15.71 -10.91 -32.02
N VAL A 356 16.86 -11.50 -31.63
CA VAL A 356 18.10 -11.45 -32.41
C VAL A 356 17.88 -12.11 -33.77
N ILE A 357 17.31 -13.31 -33.82
CA ILE A 357 17.02 -14.04 -35.06
C ILE A 357 16.07 -13.24 -35.95
N ALA A 358 15.04 -12.60 -35.38
CA ALA A 358 14.12 -11.79 -36.16
C ALA A 358 14.78 -10.53 -36.73
N GLY A 359 15.74 -9.93 -36.01
CA GLY A 359 16.53 -8.81 -36.47
C GLY A 359 17.40 -9.19 -37.68
N GLU A 360 18.11 -10.30 -37.61
CA GLU A 360 18.89 -10.86 -38.71
C GLU A 360 18.01 -11.17 -39.94
N ASN A 361 16.87 -11.80 -39.73
CA ASN A 361 15.91 -12.10 -40.81
C ASN A 361 15.40 -10.83 -41.48
N LEU A 362 15.09 -9.79 -40.73
CA LEU A 362 14.67 -8.50 -41.30
C LEU A 362 15.77 -7.85 -42.14
N GLU A 363 17.01 -7.88 -41.67
CA GLU A 363 18.14 -7.36 -42.38
C GLU A 363 18.38 -8.10 -43.73
N ILE A 364 18.38 -9.45 -43.71
CA ILE A 364 18.50 -10.30 -44.88
C ILE A 364 17.35 -10.07 -45.86
N SER A 365 16.10 -10.02 -45.39
CA SER A 365 14.94 -9.80 -46.26
C SER A 365 14.97 -8.41 -46.90
N THR A 366 15.41 -7.39 -46.17
CA THR A 366 15.55 -6.03 -46.68
C THR A 366 16.64 -5.96 -47.74
N TYR A 367 17.78 -6.61 -47.50
CA TYR A 367 18.86 -6.69 -48.47
C TYR A 367 18.42 -7.42 -49.75
N ALA A 368 17.79 -8.60 -49.63
CA ALA A 368 17.30 -9.38 -50.77
C ALA A 368 16.26 -8.60 -51.61
N TYR A 369 15.40 -7.81 -50.97
CA TYR A 369 14.47 -6.92 -51.68
C TYR A 369 15.23 -5.81 -52.43
N ASN A 370 16.25 -5.22 -51.84
CA ASN A 370 17.07 -4.19 -52.50
C ASN A 370 17.77 -4.71 -53.75
N GLU A 371 18.25 -5.95 -53.74
CA GLU A 371 18.85 -6.66 -54.89
C GLU A 371 17.82 -7.20 -55.88
N GLY A 372 16.50 -7.05 -55.62
CA GLY A 372 15.43 -7.53 -56.52
C GLY A 372 15.17 -9.02 -56.45
N VAL A 373 15.67 -9.74 -55.45
CA VAL A 373 15.57 -11.20 -55.30
C VAL A 373 14.35 -11.60 -54.41
N ALA A 374 13.88 -10.66 -53.58
CA ALA A 374 12.70 -10.86 -52.69
C ALA A 374 11.55 -9.92 -53.07
N SER A 375 10.33 -10.25 -52.67
CA SER A 375 9.16 -9.39 -52.83
C SER A 375 9.02 -8.39 -51.70
N VAL A 376 8.24 -7.31 -51.90
CA VAL A 376 7.89 -6.37 -50.84
C VAL A 376 7.17 -7.04 -49.66
N LEU A 377 6.35 -8.12 -49.97
CA LEU A 377 5.64 -8.90 -48.96
C LEU A 377 6.60 -9.62 -48.02
N ASP A 378 7.72 -10.13 -48.50
CA ASP A 378 8.72 -10.83 -47.66
C ASP A 378 9.30 -9.88 -46.64
N VAL A 379 9.62 -8.63 -47.06
CA VAL A 379 10.13 -7.59 -46.16
C VAL A 379 9.05 -7.18 -45.13
N LEU A 380 7.83 -6.95 -45.59
CA LEU A 380 6.73 -6.58 -44.70
C LEU A 380 6.46 -7.69 -43.65
N GLN A 381 6.50 -8.97 -44.06
CA GLN A 381 6.36 -10.07 -43.11
C GLN A 381 7.50 -10.15 -42.10
N ALA A 382 8.73 -9.93 -42.53
CA ALA A 382 9.90 -9.89 -41.64
C ALA A 382 9.81 -8.72 -40.64
N GLN A 383 9.30 -7.56 -41.08
CA GLN A 383 9.10 -6.37 -40.24
C GLN A 383 8.03 -6.64 -39.15
N ILE A 384 6.91 -7.26 -39.52
CA ILE A 384 5.85 -7.62 -38.56
C ILE A 384 6.42 -8.58 -37.51
N SER A 385 7.11 -9.63 -37.97
CA SER A 385 7.72 -10.63 -37.08
C SER A 385 8.74 -10.00 -36.15
N TRP A 386 9.57 -9.07 -36.64
CA TRP A 386 10.54 -8.36 -35.83
C TRP A 386 9.84 -7.51 -34.76
N LEU A 387 8.84 -6.68 -35.10
CA LEU A 387 8.11 -5.86 -34.15
C LEU A 387 7.42 -6.73 -33.07
N GLN A 388 6.79 -7.81 -33.49
CA GLN A 388 6.10 -8.75 -32.57
C GLN A 388 7.09 -9.37 -31.58
N LEU A 389 8.23 -9.88 -32.04
CA LEU A 389 9.25 -10.51 -31.19
C LEU A 389 9.97 -9.50 -30.31
N TYR A 390 10.17 -8.26 -30.80
CA TYR A 390 10.69 -7.16 -30.00
C TYR A 390 9.73 -6.80 -28.85
N THR A 391 8.43 -6.66 -29.14
CA THR A 391 7.38 -6.38 -28.15
C THR A 391 7.27 -7.52 -27.12
N ASN A 392 7.37 -8.78 -27.58
CA ASN A 392 7.39 -9.94 -26.69
C ASN A 392 8.60 -9.91 -25.74
N THR A 393 9.76 -9.44 -26.21
CA THR A 393 10.96 -9.30 -25.37
C THR A 393 10.78 -8.22 -24.32
N ILE A 394 10.24 -7.04 -24.69
CA ILE A 394 9.91 -5.97 -23.70
C ILE A 394 8.93 -6.53 -22.65
N THR A 395 7.92 -7.24 -23.08
CA THR A 395 6.92 -7.84 -22.17
C THR A 395 7.56 -8.86 -21.22
N ALA A 396 8.44 -9.73 -21.72
CA ALA A 396 9.14 -10.71 -20.90
C ALA A 396 10.06 -10.03 -19.88
N GLN A 397 10.83 -9.03 -20.29
CA GLN A 397 11.70 -8.24 -19.40
C GLN A 397 10.88 -7.51 -18.32
N TYR A 398 9.76 -6.92 -18.70
CA TYR A 398 8.84 -6.29 -17.76
C TYR A 398 8.28 -7.28 -16.75
N ASN A 399 7.77 -8.41 -17.21
CA ASN A 399 7.21 -9.44 -16.33
C ASN A 399 8.28 -9.97 -15.36
N TYR A 400 9.51 -10.13 -15.81
CA TYR A 400 10.63 -10.55 -14.96
C TYR A 400 10.96 -9.49 -13.91
N ALA A 401 11.09 -8.22 -14.29
CA ALA A 401 11.37 -7.13 -13.35
C ALA A 401 10.27 -7.00 -12.28
N VAL A 402 9.00 -7.11 -12.69
CA VAL A 402 7.85 -7.13 -11.78
C VAL A 402 7.87 -8.37 -10.88
N ALA A 403 8.22 -9.56 -11.41
CA ALA A 403 8.31 -10.78 -10.63
C ALA A 403 9.43 -10.71 -9.57
N VAL A 404 10.56 -10.05 -9.89
CA VAL A 404 11.63 -9.77 -8.91
C VAL A 404 11.12 -8.88 -7.79
N SER A 405 10.45 -7.78 -8.13
CA SER A 405 9.88 -6.85 -7.14
C SER A 405 8.80 -7.51 -6.28
N ASP A 406 7.95 -8.34 -6.88
CA ASP A 406 6.90 -9.09 -6.15
C ASP A 406 7.50 -10.14 -5.21
N TYR A 407 8.52 -10.88 -5.65
CA TYR A 407 9.22 -11.85 -4.79
C TYR A 407 9.91 -11.18 -3.60
N GLN A 408 10.46 -9.98 -3.78
CA GLN A 408 11.02 -9.18 -2.70
C GLN A 408 9.94 -8.73 -1.70
N ARG A 409 8.76 -8.30 -2.18
CA ARG A 409 7.60 -8.00 -1.35
C ARG A 409 7.14 -9.23 -0.56
N ILE A 410 6.97 -10.37 -1.22
CA ILE A 410 6.57 -11.64 -0.60
C ILE A 410 7.52 -12.04 0.52
N THR A 411 8.83 -11.90 0.28
CA THR A 411 9.88 -12.27 1.24
C THR A 411 10.20 -11.19 2.26
N ALA A 412 9.47 -10.05 2.22
CA ALA A 412 9.67 -8.87 3.06
C ALA A 412 11.14 -8.37 3.08
N ARG A 413 11.84 -8.51 1.96
CA ARG A 413 13.21 -8.00 1.80
C ARG A 413 13.19 -6.67 1.07
N PRO A 414 13.93 -5.65 1.57
CA PRO A 414 14.10 -4.42 0.81
C PRO A 414 14.85 -4.71 -0.49
N SER A 415 14.42 -4.05 -1.58
CA SER A 415 15.14 -4.05 -2.86
C SER A 415 16.60 -3.61 -2.65
N ARG A 416 17.53 -4.37 -3.20
CA ARG A 416 18.97 -4.05 -3.22
C ARG A 416 19.40 -3.95 -4.69
N TYR A 417 18.96 -2.87 -5.35
CA TYR A 417 19.45 -2.53 -6.68
C TYR A 417 20.33 -1.29 -6.64
#